data_4f2389f6c22a0b7063d3a0d9a4def171
#
_entry.id   4f2389f6c22a0b7063d3a0d9a4def171
#
_cell.length_a   1.000
_cell.length_b   1.000
_cell.length_c   1.000
_cell.angle_alpha   90.00
_cell.angle_beta   90.00
_cell.angle_gamma   90.00
#
_symmetry.space_group_name_H-M   'P 1'
#
loop_
_entity.id
_entity.type
_entity.pdbx_description
1 polymer ?
#
loop_
_entity_poly.entity_id
_entity_poly.type
_entity_poly.pdbx_seq_one_letter_code
_entity_poly.pdbx_strand_id
1 'polypeptide(L)'
;MSEAKVGEATVTYMLDAASKNLEGLFKSQPLVEASIRETIGWTYRQLGELKAAEPHLERALKLHQEQLGAEHPETLDSVGYLAWLRQYTWLRIR
;
A
#
# COMPACT_ATOMS: atom_id res chain seq x y z
N MET A 1 -17.68 -22.67 2.53
CA MET A 1 -16.59 -21.70 2.43
C MET A 1 -15.30 -22.43 2.09
N SER A 2 -14.57 -21.98 1.09
CA SER A 2 -13.33 -22.62 0.70
C SER A 2 -12.20 -22.26 1.67
N GLU A 3 -11.21 -23.16 1.80
CA GLU A 3 -10.04 -22.90 2.64
C GLU A 3 -9.26 -21.68 2.18
N ALA A 4 -9.13 -21.50 0.87
CA ALA A 4 -8.42 -20.34 0.31
C ALA A 4 -9.06 -19.03 0.77
N LYS A 5 -10.37 -18.96 0.80
CA LYS A 5 -11.12 -17.79 1.23
C LYS A 5 -10.90 -17.50 2.71
N VAL A 6 -10.84 -18.54 3.53
CA VAL A 6 -10.54 -18.41 4.96
C VAL A 6 -9.11 -17.90 5.14
N GLY A 7 -8.16 -18.45 4.38
CA GLY A 7 -6.77 -18.00 4.43
C GLY A 7 -6.61 -16.54 4.02
N GLU A 8 -7.31 -16.11 2.96
CA GLU A 8 -7.28 -14.72 2.51
C GLU A 8 -7.83 -13.78 3.58
N ALA A 9 -8.93 -14.14 4.23
CA ALA A 9 -9.51 -13.32 5.29
C ALA A 9 -8.56 -13.20 6.48
N THR A 10 -7.82 -14.27 6.80
CA THR A 10 -6.84 -14.24 7.87
C THR A 10 -5.66 -13.31 7.53
N VAL A 11 -5.16 -13.38 6.29
CA VAL A 11 -4.08 -12.50 5.83
C VAL A 11 -4.54 -11.05 5.87
N THR A 12 -5.74 -10.75 5.39
CA THR A 12 -6.28 -9.39 5.45
C THR A 12 -6.34 -8.87 6.87
N TYR A 13 -6.82 -9.69 7.81
CA TYR A 13 -6.86 -9.31 9.22
C TYR A 13 -5.47 -8.99 9.77
N MET A 14 -4.49 -9.82 9.45
CA MET A 14 -3.12 -9.62 9.90
C MET A 14 -2.51 -8.34 9.33
N LEU A 15 -2.77 -8.07 8.04
CA LEU A 15 -2.31 -6.84 7.40
C LEU A 15 -2.94 -5.61 8.04
N ASP A 16 -4.24 -5.66 8.30
CA ASP A 16 -4.94 -4.55 8.95
C ASP A 16 -4.36 -4.27 10.33
N ALA A 17 -4.11 -5.33 11.10
CA ALA A 17 -3.53 -5.20 12.43
C ALA A 17 -2.11 -4.62 12.37
N ALA A 18 -1.29 -5.11 11.44
CA ALA A 18 0.09 -4.66 11.29
C ALA A 18 0.18 -3.21 10.87
N SER A 19 -0.78 -2.73 10.07
CA SER A 19 -0.73 -1.36 9.52
C SER A 19 -1.03 -0.27 10.53
N LYS A 20 -1.67 -0.60 11.64
CA LYS A 20 -2.20 0.41 12.56
C LYS A 20 -1.13 1.28 13.22
N ASN A 21 0.08 0.75 13.42
CA ASN A 21 1.12 1.44 14.18
C ASN A 21 2.35 1.78 13.35
N LEU A 22 2.28 1.64 12.02
CA LEU A 22 3.46 1.84 11.17
C LEU A 22 4.08 3.21 11.32
N GLU A 23 3.25 4.25 11.35
CA GLU A 23 3.75 5.62 11.43
C GLU A 23 4.53 5.85 12.73
N GLY A 24 4.02 5.35 13.84
CA GLY A 24 4.70 5.48 15.12
C GLY A 24 5.97 4.65 15.20
N LEU A 25 5.92 3.41 14.69
CA LEU A 25 7.07 2.49 14.74
C LEU A 25 8.26 2.98 13.91
N PHE A 26 7.99 3.61 12.77
CA PHE A 26 9.05 4.00 11.83
C PHE A 26 9.17 5.50 11.65
N LYS A 27 8.75 6.27 12.65
CA LYS A 27 8.77 7.73 12.61
C LYS A 27 10.16 8.29 12.27
N SER A 28 11.22 7.68 12.78
CA SER A 28 12.59 8.09 12.49
C SER A 28 13.18 7.44 11.26
N GLN A 29 12.41 6.59 10.56
CA GLN A 29 12.87 5.85 9.39
C GLN A 29 11.80 5.90 8.30
N PRO A 30 11.57 7.10 7.73
CA PRO A 30 10.46 7.28 6.77
C PRO A 30 10.59 6.45 5.49
N LEU A 31 11.81 6.20 5.03
CA LEU A 31 11.99 5.37 3.83
C LEU A 31 11.71 3.90 4.11
N VAL A 32 11.97 3.44 5.35
CA VAL A 32 11.60 2.09 5.76
C VAL A 32 10.07 1.98 5.82
N GLU A 33 9.42 2.97 6.40
CA GLU A 33 7.95 3.00 6.41
C GLU A 33 7.38 2.94 5.00
N ALA A 34 7.93 3.75 4.09
CA ALA A 34 7.47 3.77 2.69
C ALA A 34 7.58 2.40 2.04
N SER A 35 8.71 1.73 2.24
CA SER A 35 8.95 0.41 1.68
C SER A 35 7.94 -0.62 2.21
N ILE A 36 7.70 -0.60 3.51
CA ILE A 36 6.74 -1.50 4.15
C ILE A 36 5.33 -1.23 3.63
N ARG A 37 4.96 0.05 3.50
CA ARG A 37 3.64 0.41 3.00
C ARG A 37 3.42 0.00 1.55
N GLU A 38 4.46 0.07 0.72
CA GLU A 38 4.35 -0.42 -0.65
C GLU A 38 4.13 -1.93 -0.67
N THR A 39 4.83 -2.66 0.19
CA THR A 39 4.65 -4.11 0.30
C THR A 39 3.23 -4.45 0.76
N ILE A 40 2.73 -3.75 1.77
CA ILE A 40 1.37 -3.95 2.28
C ILE A 40 0.35 -3.61 1.20
N GLY A 41 0.52 -2.49 0.52
CA GLY A 41 -0.38 -2.08 -0.56
C GLY A 41 -0.39 -3.08 -1.70
N TRP A 42 0.78 -3.56 -2.08
CA TRP A 42 0.90 -4.59 -3.10
C TRP A 42 0.17 -5.88 -2.69
N THR A 43 0.32 -6.28 -1.42
CA THR A 43 -0.33 -7.49 -0.92
C THR A 43 -1.85 -7.35 -0.92
N TYR A 44 -2.38 -6.21 -0.48
CA TYR A 44 -3.82 -5.94 -0.57
C TYR A 44 -4.31 -6.02 -2.01
N ARG A 45 -3.53 -5.46 -2.94
CA ARG A 45 -3.86 -5.52 -4.36
C ARG A 45 -3.99 -6.96 -4.83
N GLN A 46 -3.03 -7.81 -4.45
CA GLN A 46 -3.04 -9.23 -4.78
C GLN A 46 -4.29 -9.94 -4.26
N LEU A 47 -4.78 -9.50 -3.10
CA LEU A 47 -5.97 -10.06 -2.48
C LEU A 47 -7.27 -9.46 -3.05
N GLY A 48 -7.17 -8.50 -3.97
CA GLY A 48 -8.33 -7.82 -4.50
C GLY A 48 -8.91 -6.74 -3.60
N GLU A 49 -8.20 -6.42 -2.51
CA GLU A 49 -8.62 -5.41 -1.52
C GLU A 49 -8.09 -4.04 -1.94
N LEU A 50 -8.62 -3.50 -3.04
CA LEU A 50 -8.07 -2.29 -3.66
C LEU A 50 -8.26 -1.05 -2.80
N LYS A 51 -9.39 -0.96 -2.09
CA LYS A 51 -9.64 0.19 -1.22
C LYS A 51 -8.67 0.21 -0.03
N ALA A 52 -8.30 -0.96 0.47
CA ALA A 52 -7.35 -1.05 1.57
C ALA A 52 -5.92 -0.74 1.11
N ALA A 53 -5.60 -1.04 -0.14
CA ALA A 53 -4.28 -0.77 -0.71
C ALA A 53 -4.00 0.72 -0.87
N GLU A 54 -5.02 1.50 -1.23
CA GLU A 54 -4.84 2.90 -1.63
C GLU A 54 -4.18 3.78 -0.56
N PRO A 55 -4.65 3.79 0.70
CA PRO A 55 -4.01 4.66 1.70
C PRO A 55 -2.55 4.33 1.97
N HIS A 56 -2.15 3.06 1.83
CA HIS A 56 -0.75 2.68 1.99
C HIS A 56 0.11 3.21 0.85
N LEU A 57 -0.39 3.09 -0.37
CA LEU A 57 0.35 3.60 -1.54
C LEU A 57 0.39 5.13 -1.55
N GLU A 58 -0.67 5.80 -1.10
CA GLU A 58 -0.66 7.26 -0.95
C GLU A 58 0.38 7.72 0.06
N ARG A 59 0.44 7.04 1.21
CA ARG A 59 1.40 7.38 2.26
C ARG A 59 2.83 7.13 1.78
N ALA A 60 3.07 6.01 1.09
CA ALA A 60 4.39 5.71 0.54
C ALA A 60 4.84 6.78 -0.46
N LEU A 61 3.93 7.22 -1.33
CA LEU A 61 4.23 8.30 -2.27
C LEU A 61 4.62 9.57 -1.53
N LYS A 62 3.84 9.95 -0.53
CA LYS A 62 4.12 11.15 0.26
C LYS A 62 5.50 11.08 0.91
N LEU A 63 5.83 9.94 1.50
CA LEU A 63 7.13 9.75 2.15
C LEU A 63 8.26 9.83 1.14
N HIS A 64 8.11 9.22 -0.03
CA HIS A 64 9.12 9.29 -1.08
C HIS A 64 9.29 10.73 -1.58
N GLN A 65 8.19 11.47 -1.77
CA GLN A 65 8.27 12.88 -2.19
C GLN A 65 9.02 13.72 -1.16
N GLU A 66 8.73 13.53 0.11
CA GLU A 66 9.35 14.30 1.18
C GLU A 66 10.83 13.98 1.37
N GLN A 67 11.19 12.70 1.24
CA GLN A 67 12.54 12.24 1.52
C GLN A 67 13.48 12.25 0.31
N LEU A 68 12.94 11.99 -0.88
CA LEU A 68 13.75 11.78 -2.08
C LEU A 68 13.49 12.82 -3.17
N GLY A 69 12.38 13.55 -3.08
CA GLY A 69 11.98 14.51 -4.10
C GLY A 69 11.05 13.91 -5.13
N ALA A 70 10.32 14.79 -5.83
CA ALA A 70 9.26 14.39 -6.76
C ALA A 70 9.78 13.65 -8.00
N GLU A 71 11.03 13.87 -8.37
CA GLU A 71 11.59 13.28 -9.59
C GLU A 71 12.44 12.04 -9.36
N HIS A 72 12.63 11.64 -8.10
CA HIS A 72 13.43 10.46 -7.81
C HIS A 72 12.75 9.19 -8.38
N PRO A 73 13.52 8.23 -8.91
CA PRO A 73 12.92 7.01 -9.50
C PRO A 73 11.96 6.28 -8.57
N GLU A 74 12.27 6.17 -7.30
CA GLU A 74 11.38 5.51 -6.34
C GLU A 74 10.07 6.28 -6.16
N THR A 75 10.14 7.61 -6.20
CA THR A 75 8.95 8.46 -6.12
C THR A 75 8.07 8.25 -7.36
N LEU A 76 8.71 8.20 -8.54
CA LEU A 76 8.01 7.96 -9.79
C LEU A 76 7.37 6.59 -9.83
N ASP A 77 8.03 5.58 -9.27
CA ASP A 77 7.45 4.24 -9.14
C ASP A 77 6.19 4.29 -8.27
N SER A 78 6.24 5.00 -7.16
CA SER A 78 5.08 5.16 -6.27
C SER A 78 3.91 5.83 -6.98
N VAL A 79 4.19 6.86 -7.80
CA VAL A 79 3.15 7.51 -8.62
C VAL A 79 2.52 6.49 -9.56
N GLY A 80 3.35 5.68 -10.21
CA GLY A 80 2.88 4.65 -11.14
C GLY A 80 1.99 3.62 -10.47
N TYR A 81 2.39 3.12 -9.31
CA TYR A 81 1.59 2.13 -8.57
C TYR A 81 0.23 2.69 -8.18
N LEU A 82 0.20 3.90 -7.68
CA LEU A 82 -1.05 4.54 -7.25
C LEU A 82 -1.95 4.85 -8.44
N ALA A 83 -1.37 5.35 -9.53
CA ALA A 83 -2.12 5.64 -10.75
C ALA A 83 -2.75 4.38 -11.33
N TRP A 84 -1.98 3.28 -11.37
CA TRP A 84 -2.49 1.99 -11.83
C TRP A 84 -3.65 1.53 -10.95
N LEU A 85 -3.49 1.62 -9.65
CA LEU A 85 -4.52 1.19 -8.70
C LEU A 85 -5.81 1.99 -8.87
N ARG A 86 -5.71 3.32 -8.99
CA ARG A 86 -6.86 4.18 -9.15
C ARG A 86 -7.58 3.93 -10.47
N GLN A 87 -6.83 3.72 -11.54
CA GLN A 87 -7.41 3.40 -12.83
C GLN A 87 -8.15 2.07 -12.77
N TYR A 88 -7.55 1.06 -12.17
CA TYR A 88 -8.16 -0.25 -12.05
C TYR A 88 -9.42 -0.21 -11.18
N THR A 89 -9.38 0.51 -10.06
CA THR A 89 -10.53 0.69 -9.18
C THR A 89 -11.67 1.39 -9.91
N TRP A 90 -11.33 2.43 -10.64
CA TRP A 90 -12.32 3.19 -11.41
C TRP A 90 -13.01 2.32 -12.47
N LEU A 91 -12.24 1.52 -13.19
CA LEU A 91 -12.79 0.62 -14.21
C LEU A 91 -13.72 -0.43 -13.60
N ARG A 92 -13.41 -0.91 -12.41
CA ARG A 92 -14.25 -1.91 -11.73
C ARG A 92 -15.56 -1.34 -11.22
N ILE A 93 -15.58 -0.06 -10.88
CA ILE A 93 -16.80 0.60 -10.39
C ILE A 93 -17.78 0.84 -11.53
N ARG A 94 -17.29 1.01 -12.75
CA ARG A 94 -18.13 1.18 -13.93
C ARG A 94 -18.82 -0.11 -14.30
#